data_87e2ffb8d9cbe3d022037bf1b9b7cc31
#
_entry.id   87e2ffb8d9cbe3d022037bf1b9b7cc31
#
_cell.length_a   1.000
_cell.length_b   1.000
_cell.length_c   1.000
_cell.angle_alpha   90.00
_cell.angle_beta   90.00
_cell.angle_gamma   90.00
#
_symmetry.space_group_name_H-M   'P 1'
#
loop_
_entity.id
_entity.type
_entity.pdbx_description
1 polymer ?
#
loop_
_entity_poly.entity_id
_entity_poly.type
_entity_poly.pdbx_seq_one_letter_code
_entity_poly.pdbx_strand_id
1 'polypeptide(L)'
;DLTPEQQKLIKGVQGALWSEYLDRPTRFVEYQSYPRISALSEIGWSKKEDKNWDDFYGRLTNSHLQRLANMGIAFRDFPPTAIYKNGTITVTPPYDNSIIRYDKDGNEPTRQSPLYTEPSQTKDYEHYMFRVFFNETLASPAVKVEKLPVASWNTSKAEVLTISENISE
;
A
#
# COMPACT_ATOMS: atom_id res chain seq x y z
N ASP A 1 -10.29 -27.64 -7.94
CA ASP A 1 -9.60 -27.33 -9.21
C ASP A 1 -10.54 -27.65 -10.37
N LEU A 2 -10.51 -26.83 -11.45
CA LEU A 2 -11.32 -27.03 -12.64
C LEU A 2 -10.68 -28.07 -13.55
N THR A 3 -11.51 -28.91 -14.19
CA THR A 3 -11.01 -29.80 -15.26
C THR A 3 -10.57 -29.01 -16.48
N PRO A 4 -9.75 -29.57 -17.39
CA PRO A 4 -9.34 -28.90 -18.62
C PRO A 4 -10.53 -28.45 -19.48
N GLU A 5 -11.63 -29.20 -19.51
CA GLU A 5 -12.86 -28.86 -20.22
C GLU A 5 -13.56 -27.66 -19.58
N GLN A 6 -13.63 -27.62 -18.25
CA GLN A 6 -14.19 -26.49 -17.52
C GLN A 6 -13.33 -25.23 -17.67
N GLN A 7 -12.00 -25.35 -17.71
CA GLN A 7 -11.10 -24.22 -17.92
C GLN A 7 -11.34 -23.52 -19.27
N LYS A 8 -11.72 -24.26 -20.31
CA LYS A 8 -12.05 -23.70 -21.64
C LYS A 8 -13.32 -22.83 -21.63
N LEU A 9 -14.16 -22.95 -20.60
CA LEU A 9 -15.36 -22.13 -20.44
C LEU A 9 -15.06 -20.77 -19.84
N ILE A 10 -13.90 -20.57 -19.21
CA ILE A 10 -13.48 -19.28 -18.69
C ILE A 10 -13.14 -18.35 -19.85
N LYS A 11 -13.89 -17.27 -20.00
CA LYS A 11 -13.73 -16.32 -21.12
C LYS A 11 -12.84 -15.13 -20.76
N GLY A 12 -12.57 -14.92 -19.49
CA GLY A 12 -11.75 -13.81 -19.02
C GLY A 12 -11.99 -13.47 -17.55
N VAL A 13 -11.52 -12.31 -17.15
CA VAL A 13 -11.67 -11.76 -15.80
C VAL A 13 -12.50 -10.48 -15.83
N GLN A 14 -13.21 -10.19 -14.76
CA GLN A 14 -14.04 -9.00 -14.64
C GLN A 14 -13.80 -8.35 -13.29
N GLY A 15 -13.65 -7.02 -13.27
CA GLY A 15 -13.70 -6.18 -12.08
C GLY A 15 -14.93 -5.27 -12.14
N ALA A 16 -15.60 -5.06 -11.02
CA ALA A 16 -16.74 -4.16 -10.92
C ALA A 16 -16.37 -2.88 -10.16
N LEU A 17 -16.79 -1.74 -10.70
CA LEU A 17 -16.78 -0.45 -10.01
C LEU A 17 -18.23 0.04 -9.93
N TRP A 18 -18.74 0.11 -8.72
CA TRP A 18 -20.15 0.40 -8.47
C TRP A 18 -20.44 1.90 -8.55
N SER A 19 -21.47 2.27 -9.29
CA SER A 19 -21.80 3.66 -9.63
C SER A 19 -22.32 4.48 -8.45
N GLU A 20 -22.86 3.89 -7.40
CA GLU A 20 -23.32 4.59 -6.19
C GLU A 20 -22.20 5.35 -5.46
N TYR A 21 -20.93 5.05 -5.78
CA TYR A 21 -19.77 5.76 -5.28
C TYR A 21 -19.16 6.74 -6.31
N LEU A 22 -19.82 6.95 -7.45
CA LEU A 22 -19.30 7.72 -8.59
C LEU A 22 -19.99 9.08 -8.77
N ASP A 23 -20.57 9.64 -7.72
CA ASP A 23 -21.15 11.00 -7.70
C ASP A 23 -20.08 12.12 -7.73
N ARG A 24 -18.83 11.77 -8.07
CA ARG A 24 -17.64 12.62 -7.99
C ARG A 24 -16.98 12.79 -9.36
N PRO A 25 -16.06 13.78 -9.50
CA PRO A 25 -15.34 14.02 -10.75
C PRO A 25 -14.64 12.76 -11.31
N THR A 26 -14.45 12.70 -12.63
CA THR A 26 -13.79 11.60 -13.36
C THR A 26 -12.48 11.14 -12.71
N ARG A 27 -11.68 12.05 -12.18
CA ARG A 27 -10.44 11.74 -11.47
C ARG A 27 -10.64 10.83 -10.24
N PHE A 28 -11.81 10.85 -9.64
CA PHE A 28 -12.13 9.94 -8.54
C PHE A 28 -12.32 8.50 -9.03
N VAL A 29 -12.93 8.33 -10.20
CA VAL A 29 -13.08 7.01 -10.85
C VAL A 29 -11.71 6.42 -11.17
N GLU A 30 -10.81 7.24 -11.74
CA GLU A 30 -9.43 6.86 -12.01
C GLU A 30 -8.71 6.44 -10.72
N TYR A 31 -8.79 7.27 -9.67
CA TYR A 31 -8.16 6.99 -8.37
C TYR A 31 -8.68 5.71 -7.72
N GLN A 32 -9.95 5.36 -7.90
CA GLN A 32 -10.49 4.11 -7.39
C GLN A 32 -10.08 2.90 -8.22
N SER A 33 -9.89 3.09 -9.52
CA SER A 33 -9.55 2.04 -10.48
C SER A 33 -8.05 1.72 -10.47
N TYR A 34 -7.19 2.74 -10.49
CA TYR A 34 -5.75 2.57 -10.60
C TYR A 34 -5.06 2.61 -9.23
N PRO A 35 -4.03 1.77 -9.03
CA PRO A 35 -3.44 0.79 -9.95
C PRO A 35 -4.11 -0.59 -9.92
N ARG A 36 -5.22 -0.79 -9.22
CA ARG A 36 -5.87 -2.10 -9.03
C ARG A 36 -6.22 -2.80 -10.34
N ILE A 37 -6.67 -2.04 -11.34
CA ILE A 37 -7.01 -2.59 -12.66
C ILE A 37 -5.79 -3.16 -13.37
N SER A 38 -4.59 -2.68 -13.06
CA SER A 38 -3.35 -3.26 -13.61
C SER A 38 -3.12 -4.67 -13.09
N ALA A 39 -3.44 -4.96 -11.82
CA ALA A 39 -3.37 -6.31 -11.27
C ALA A 39 -4.43 -7.23 -11.91
N LEU A 40 -5.63 -6.71 -12.17
CA LEU A 40 -6.66 -7.46 -12.89
C LEU A 40 -6.22 -7.80 -14.32
N SER A 41 -5.57 -6.85 -14.99
CA SER A 41 -5.00 -7.08 -16.33
C SER A 41 -3.91 -8.14 -16.31
N GLU A 42 -3.01 -8.12 -15.30
CA GLU A 42 -1.99 -9.15 -15.13
C GLU A 42 -2.63 -10.55 -14.98
N ILE A 43 -3.69 -10.66 -14.18
CA ILE A 43 -4.41 -11.92 -13.99
C ILE A 43 -5.02 -12.40 -15.32
N GLY A 44 -5.55 -11.50 -16.15
CA GLY A 44 -6.25 -11.85 -17.37
C GLY A 44 -5.35 -12.15 -18.58
N TRP A 45 -4.17 -11.51 -18.63
CA TRP A 45 -3.30 -11.59 -19.81
C TRP A 45 -2.07 -12.48 -19.61
N SER A 46 -1.58 -12.64 -18.36
CA SER A 46 -0.42 -13.50 -18.10
C SER A 46 -0.84 -14.94 -17.86
N LYS A 47 -0.07 -15.88 -18.36
CA LYS A 47 -0.27 -17.30 -18.08
C LYS A 47 -0.07 -17.58 -16.59
N LYS A 48 -0.71 -18.63 -16.08
CA LYS A 48 -0.65 -18.99 -14.64
C LYS A 48 0.78 -19.21 -14.17
N GLU A 49 1.58 -19.90 -14.95
CA GLU A 49 2.98 -20.24 -14.70
C GLU A 49 3.92 -19.04 -14.70
N ASP A 50 3.56 -17.97 -15.43
CA ASP A 50 4.37 -16.77 -15.57
C ASP A 50 4.04 -15.69 -14.52
N LYS A 51 2.99 -15.92 -13.70
CA LYS A 51 2.57 -14.95 -12.69
C LYS A 51 3.53 -14.96 -11.50
N ASN A 52 4.17 -13.81 -11.29
CA ASN A 52 5.07 -13.57 -10.17
C ASN A 52 4.76 -12.20 -9.58
N TRP A 53 4.52 -12.16 -8.26
CA TRP A 53 4.16 -10.93 -7.57
C TRP A 53 5.29 -9.90 -7.59
N ASP A 54 6.52 -10.30 -7.32
CA ASP A 54 7.63 -9.38 -7.22
C ASP A 54 7.97 -8.76 -8.58
N ASP A 55 7.90 -9.56 -9.65
CA ASP A 55 8.06 -9.07 -11.02
C ASP A 55 6.94 -8.08 -11.38
N PHE A 56 5.67 -8.44 -11.15
CA PHE A 56 4.54 -7.55 -11.39
C PHE A 56 4.67 -6.25 -10.59
N TYR A 57 4.97 -6.35 -9.29
CA TYR A 57 5.10 -5.19 -8.41
C TYR A 57 6.26 -4.29 -8.84
N GLY A 58 7.40 -4.87 -9.23
CA GLY A 58 8.54 -4.14 -9.76
C GLY A 58 8.19 -3.39 -11.07
N ARG A 59 7.52 -4.03 -12.03
CA ARG A 59 7.05 -3.37 -13.26
C ARG A 59 6.04 -2.26 -12.98
N LEU A 60 5.14 -2.50 -12.02
CA LEU A 60 4.15 -1.51 -11.59
C LEU A 60 4.82 -0.26 -11.02
N THR A 61 5.68 -0.43 -10.02
CA THR A 61 6.25 0.68 -9.26
C THR A 61 7.39 1.40 -10.00
N ASN A 62 8.25 0.67 -10.72
CA ASN A 62 9.41 1.26 -11.39
C ASN A 62 9.09 1.94 -12.74
N SER A 63 7.94 1.62 -13.36
CA SER A 63 7.62 2.18 -14.67
C SER A 63 6.14 2.54 -14.89
N HIS A 64 5.21 1.68 -14.47
CA HIS A 64 3.81 1.86 -14.84
C HIS A 64 3.15 3.04 -14.11
N LEU A 65 3.46 3.25 -12.82
CA LEU A 65 2.96 4.42 -12.08
C LEU A 65 3.46 5.72 -12.71
N GLN A 66 4.73 5.77 -13.15
CA GLN A 66 5.25 6.93 -13.87
C GLN A 66 4.52 7.17 -15.19
N ARG A 67 4.19 6.10 -15.90
CA ARG A 67 3.41 6.19 -17.14
C ARG A 67 2.01 6.74 -16.88
N LEU A 68 1.30 6.27 -15.85
CA LEU A 68 0.00 6.79 -15.46
C LEU A 68 0.07 8.29 -15.11
N ALA A 69 1.09 8.69 -14.35
CA ALA A 69 1.34 10.09 -14.01
C ALA A 69 1.57 10.96 -15.26
N ASN A 70 2.38 10.51 -16.20
CA ASN A 70 2.66 11.22 -17.46
C ASN A 70 1.42 11.36 -18.35
N MET A 71 0.49 10.41 -18.26
CA MET A 71 -0.81 10.45 -18.94
C MET A 71 -1.84 11.33 -18.21
N GLY A 72 -1.51 11.88 -17.05
CA GLY A 72 -2.42 12.66 -16.22
C GLY A 72 -3.50 11.85 -15.51
N ILE A 73 -3.39 10.52 -15.51
CA ILE A 73 -4.34 9.61 -14.86
C ILE A 73 -4.12 9.64 -13.36
N ALA A 74 -5.20 9.88 -12.61
CA ALA A 74 -5.15 9.80 -11.15
C ALA A 74 -5.05 8.33 -10.70
N PHE A 75 -4.18 8.04 -9.77
CA PHE A 75 -4.07 6.71 -9.17
C PHE A 75 -3.85 6.81 -7.67
N ARG A 76 -4.16 5.75 -6.96
CA ARG A 76 -3.90 5.65 -5.54
C ARG A 76 -2.43 5.30 -5.32
N ASP A 77 -1.67 6.26 -4.84
CA ASP A 77 -0.30 6.04 -4.43
C ASP A 77 -0.24 5.31 -3.08
N PHE A 78 0.83 4.55 -2.86
CA PHE A 78 1.01 3.77 -1.65
C PHE A 78 1.59 4.63 -0.54
N PRO A 79 1.00 4.64 0.68
CA PRO A 79 1.56 5.37 1.81
C PRO A 79 2.83 4.69 2.33
N PRO A 80 3.71 5.43 3.01
CA PRO A 80 4.84 4.85 3.71
C PRO A 80 4.37 4.16 5.00
N THR A 81 5.20 3.28 5.54
CA THR A 81 4.99 2.71 6.88
C THR A 81 5.92 3.42 7.86
N ALA A 82 5.39 4.05 8.91
CA ALA A 82 6.16 4.77 9.92
C ALA A 82 6.00 4.11 11.28
N ILE A 83 7.09 3.63 11.86
CA ILE A 83 7.12 2.85 13.10
C ILE A 83 8.00 3.55 14.13
N TYR A 84 7.49 3.67 15.38
CA TYR A 84 8.27 4.08 16.53
C TYR A 84 8.68 2.88 17.37
N LYS A 85 9.97 2.75 17.60
CA LYS A 85 10.55 1.71 18.45
C LYS A 85 11.82 2.23 19.14
N ASN A 86 11.94 2.00 20.43
CA ASN A 86 13.14 2.34 21.22
C ASN A 86 13.63 3.79 21.04
N GLY A 87 12.71 4.75 21.01
CA GLY A 87 13.07 6.16 20.86
C GLY A 87 13.32 6.63 19.42
N THR A 88 13.14 5.77 18.45
CA THR A 88 13.44 6.05 17.04
C THR A 88 12.23 5.86 16.16
N ILE A 89 11.97 6.81 15.28
CA ILE A 89 11.01 6.67 14.16
C ILE A 89 11.77 6.12 12.96
N THR A 90 11.31 5.00 12.42
CA THR A 90 11.79 4.42 11.18
C THR A 90 10.66 4.44 10.16
N VAL A 91 10.91 4.98 8.97
CA VAL A 91 9.93 5.02 7.89
C VAL A 91 10.40 4.17 6.75
N THR A 92 9.56 3.21 6.36
CA THR A 92 9.81 2.32 5.23
C THR A 92 9.06 2.84 4.02
N PRO A 93 9.76 3.13 2.90
CA PRO A 93 9.10 3.53 1.66
C PRO A 93 8.28 2.36 1.10
N PRO A 94 7.19 2.64 0.38
CA PRO A 94 6.39 1.60 -0.26
C PRO A 94 7.09 0.98 -1.48
N TYR A 95 8.00 1.70 -2.13
CA TYR A 95 8.80 1.27 -3.28
C TYR A 95 10.08 2.11 -3.39
N ASP A 96 11.03 1.64 -4.17
CA ASP A 96 12.31 2.33 -4.39
C ASP A 96 12.12 3.74 -4.96
N ASN A 97 13.03 4.63 -4.61
CA ASN A 97 13.01 6.04 -5.04
C ASN A 97 11.78 6.86 -4.59
N SER A 98 11.03 6.39 -3.58
CA SER A 98 9.94 7.17 -2.99
C SER A 98 10.47 8.45 -2.34
N ILE A 99 9.86 9.59 -2.67
CA ILE A 99 10.13 10.87 -2.01
C ILE A 99 9.21 10.97 -0.78
N ILE A 100 9.77 10.80 0.42
CA ILE A 100 9.02 10.88 1.67
C ILE A 100 9.27 12.25 2.32
N ARG A 101 8.21 12.93 2.68
CA ARG A 101 8.25 14.16 3.46
C ARG A 101 7.50 13.98 4.77
N TYR A 102 7.86 14.79 5.76
CA TYR A 102 7.26 14.71 7.07
C TYR A 102 6.88 16.07 7.63
N ASP A 103 5.97 16.05 8.59
CA ASP A 103 5.61 17.15 9.47
C ASP A 103 5.66 16.64 10.93
N LYS A 104 6.07 17.46 11.87
CA LYS A 104 6.19 17.09 13.30
C LYS A 104 5.18 17.80 14.21
N ASP A 105 4.32 18.62 13.63
CA ASP A 105 3.32 19.40 14.35
C ASP A 105 1.90 18.86 14.13
N GLY A 106 1.77 17.67 13.52
CA GLY A 106 0.51 16.98 13.28
C GLY A 106 -0.23 17.40 12.00
N ASN A 107 0.40 18.24 11.16
CA ASN A 107 -0.18 18.64 9.90
C ASN A 107 0.13 17.60 8.81
N GLU A 108 -0.70 17.57 7.76
CA GLU A 108 -0.36 16.77 6.57
C GLU A 108 0.87 17.34 5.87
N PRO A 109 1.90 16.52 5.60
CA PRO A 109 3.07 16.97 4.87
C PRO A 109 2.72 17.53 3.49
N THR A 110 3.33 18.64 3.15
CA THR A 110 3.26 19.31 1.85
C THR A 110 4.56 19.11 1.06
N ARG A 111 4.61 19.63 -0.16
CA ARG A 111 5.83 19.61 -0.97
C ARG A 111 6.97 20.45 -0.43
N GLN A 112 6.65 21.42 0.42
CA GLN A 112 7.61 22.28 1.12
C GLN A 112 8.07 21.69 2.46
N SER A 113 7.40 20.63 2.93
CA SER A 113 7.79 19.95 4.17
C SER A 113 9.16 19.30 4.04
N PRO A 114 9.92 19.14 5.14
CA PRO A 114 11.23 18.52 5.13
C PRO A 114 11.23 17.12 4.52
N LEU A 115 12.33 16.75 3.86
CA LEU A 115 12.56 15.39 3.36
C LEU A 115 12.93 14.46 4.52
N TYR A 116 12.37 13.27 4.51
CA TYR A 116 12.82 12.20 5.38
C TYR A 116 13.93 11.41 4.66
N THR A 117 15.12 11.41 5.23
CA THR A 117 16.31 10.77 4.66
C THR A 117 16.89 9.67 5.55
N GLU A 118 16.63 9.75 6.86
CA GLU A 118 17.21 8.84 7.85
C GLU A 118 16.29 8.69 9.09
N PRO A 119 16.43 7.61 9.89
CA PRO A 119 15.68 7.42 11.11
C PRO A 119 15.83 8.58 12.08
N SER A 120 14.71 9.06 12.63
CA SER A 120 14.66 10.22 13.52
C SER A 120 14.58 9.78 14.99
N GLN A 121 15.54 10.20 15.81
CA GLN A 121 15.48 10.00 17.26
C GLN A 121 14.62 11.08 17.89
N THR A 122 13.57 10.68 18.62
CA THR A 122 12.67 11.58 19.32
C THR A 122 11.91 10.86 20.43
N LYS A 123 11.45 11.61 21.41
CA LYS A 123 10.48 11.12 22.41
C LYS A 123 9.05 11.50 22.03
N ASP A 124 8.90 12.58 21.26
CA ASP A 124 7.63 13.09 20.77
C ASP A 124 7.39 12.60 19.33
N TYR A 125 6.84 11.41 19.21
CA TYR A 125 6.56 10.78 17.93
C TYR A 125 5.08 10.91 17.49
N GLU A 126 4.19 11.27 18.41
CA GLU A 126 2.72 11.20 18.22
C GLU A 126 2.20 12.22 17.20
N HIS A 127 2.93 13.32 17.04
CA HIS A 127 2.58 14.39 16.09
C HIS A 127 3.25 14.22 14.72
N TYR A 128 4.17 13.26 14.58
CA TYR A 128 4.81 13.06 13.30
C TYR A 128 3.84 12.46 12.27
N MET A 129 3.79 13.12 11.11
CA MET A 129 3.05 12.68 9.93
C MET A 129 4.01 12.47 8.77
N PHE A 130 3.77 11.43 7.97
CA PHE A 130 4.61 11.10 6.81
C PHE A 130 3.75 10.93 5.57
N ARG A 131 4.29 11.32 4.42
CA ARG A 131 3.60 11.23 3.13
C ARG A 131 4.59 10.99 2.01
N VAL A 132 4.24 10.12 1.05
CA VAL A 132 4.99 9.94 -0.20
C VAL A 132 4.47 10.93 -1.23
N PHE A 133 5.40 11.51 -2.00
CA PHE A 133 5.11 12.36 -3.14
C PHE A 133 5.64 11.70 -4.40
N PHE A 134 4.77 11.47 -5.36
CA PHE A 134 5.12 10.83 -6.62
C PHE A 134 5.55 11.87 -7.68
N ASN A 135 4.76 12.92 -7.86
CA ASN A 135 5.05 14.03 -8.76
C ASN A 135 4.42 15.33 -8.23
N GLU A 136 4.36 16.37 -9.08
CA GLU A 136 3.81 17.68 -8.72
C GLU A 136 2.33 17.66 -8.28
N THR A 137 1.55 16.65 -8.70
CA THR A 137 0.11 16.61 -8.48
C THR A 137 -0.34 15.44 -7.63
N LEU A 138 0.48 14.39 -7.49
CA LEU A 138 0.13 13.15 -6.81
C LEU A 138 0.93 12.95 -5.52
N ALA A 139 0.22 12.57 -4.48
CA ALA A 139 0.78 12.18 -3.20
C ALA A 139 -0.09 11.11 -2.54
N SER A 140 0.53 10.23 -1.75
CA SER A 140 -0.18 9.23 -0.97
C SER A 140 -1.07 9.87 0.11
N PRO A 141 -1.96 9.12 0.76
CA PRO A 141 -2.48 9.51 2.06
C PRO A 141 -1.33 9.76 3.05
N ALA A 142 -1.51 10.73 3.94
CA ALA A 142 -0.58 10.93 5.04
C ALA A 142 -0.81 9.87 6.13
N VAL A 143 0.27 9.39 6.76
CA VAL A 143 0.21 8.40 7.83
C VAL A 143 0.81 8.94 9.11
N LYS A 144 0.22 8.55 10.24
CA LYS A 144 0.78 8.74 11.57
C LYS A 144 1.79 7.65 11.89
N VAL A 145 2.63 7.94 12.87
CA VAL A 145 3.56 6.93 13.40
C VAL A 145 2.81 5.91 14.24
N GLU A 146 3.04 4.64 13.95
CA GLU A 146 2.54 3.53 14.76
C GLU A 146 3.58 3.13 15.80
N LYS A 147 3.18 3.11 17.07
CA LYS A 147 3.99 2.55 18.14
C LYS A 147 3.79 1.04 18.18
N LEU A 148 4.83 0.30 17.84
CA LEU A 148 4.77 -1.15 18.04
C LEU A 148 4.73 -1.44 19.55
N PRO A 149 3.80 -2.28 20.02
CA PRO A 149 3.83 -2.75 21.38
C PRO A 149 5.17 -3.44 21.64
N VAL A 150 5.83 -3.07 22.71
CA VAL A 150 6.99 -3.83 23.19
C VAL A 150 6.42 -5.17 23.69
N ALA A 151 6.49 -6.20 22.87
CA ALA A 151 6.15 -7.55 23.29
C ALA A 151 7.19 -7.98 24.33
N SER A 152 6.89 -7.80 25.59
CA SER A 152 7.62 -8.42 26.67
C SER A 152 7.17 -9.88 26.73
N TRP A 153 7.82 -10.73 25.94
CA TRP A 153 7.68 -12.19 26.10
C TRP A 153 8.34 -12.56 27.42
N ASN A 154 7.53 -12.77 28.42
CA ASN A 154 8.02 -13.39 29.65
C ASN A 154 8.12 -14.90 29.37
N THR A 155 9.28 -15.35 28.96
CA THR A 155 9.56 -16.75 28.62
C THR A 155 9.40 -17.72 29.80
N SER A 156 9.20 -17.20 31.03
CA SER A 156 8.97 -18.02 32.23
C SER A 156 7.51 -18.51 32.38
N LYS A 157 6.57 -18.07 31.54
CA LYS A 157 5.17 -18.50 31.52
C LYS A 157 4.68 -18.67 30.08
N ALA A 158 5.27 -19.63 29.38
CA ALA A 158 4.70 -20.07 28.11
C ALA A 158 3.49 -20.98 28.44
N GLU A 159 2.31 -20.41 28.59
CA GLU A 159 1.07 -21.17 28.47
C GLU A 159 0.83 -21.43 26.99
N VAL A 160 0.84 -22.70 26.62
CA VAL A 160 0.42 -23.15 25.31
C VAL A 160 -1.08 -22.92 25.23
N LEU A 161 -1.51 -21.88 24.54
CA LEU A 161 -2.91 -21.71 24.16
C LEU A 161 -3.25 -22.79 23.13
N THR A 162 -3.89 -23.86 23.60
CA THR A 162 -4.53 -24.84 22.73
C THR A 162 -5.82 -24.19 22.22
N ILE A 163 -5.83 -23.74 20.96
CA ILE A 163 -7.06 -23.35 20.29
C ILE A 163 -7.80 -24.63 19.96
N SER A 164 -8.82 -24.97 20.76
CA SER A 164 -9.78 -26.00 20.37
C SER A 164 -10.70 -25.40 19.31
N GLU A 165 -10.57 -25.86 18.08
CA GLU A 165 -11.57 -25.62 17.04
C GLU A 165 -12.85 -26.40 17.43
N ASN A 166 -13.81 -25.71 18.04
CA ASN A 166 -15.17 -26.17 18.05
C ASN A 166 -15.85 -25.68 16.76
N ILE A 167 -15.70 -26.47 15.70
CA ILE A 167 -16.59 -26.42 14.55
C ILE A 167 -17.82 -27.23 14.98
N SER A 168 -18.88 -26.56 15.40
CA SER A 168 -20.19 -27.17 15.53
C SER A 168 -20.87 -27.13 14.17
N GLU A 169 -21.35 -28.29 13.75
CA GLU A 169 -22.17 -28.57 12.57
C GLU A 169 -23.37 -27.62 12.38
#